data_f364281632bbdeccf3c286a064431d7e
#
_entry.id   f364281632bbdeccf3c286a064431d7e
#
_cell.length_a   1.000
_cell.length_b   1.000
_cell.length_c   1.000
_cell.angle_alpha   90.00
_cell.angle_beta   90.00
_cell.angle_gamma   90.00
#
_symmetry.space_group_name_H-M   'P 1'
#
loop_
_entity.id
_entity.type
_entity.pdbx_description
1 polymer ?
#
loop_
_entity_poly.entity_id
_entity_poly.type
_entity_poly.pdbx_seq_one_letter_code
_entity_poly.pdbx_strand_id
1 'polypeptide(L)'
;MKIKRILCVILAMTVLLCGGVVTSVSADTTTISANTTSKVMWNYNKNSKTLYIYGTGDMGSLQDSNNKYNYPWKQYRDEITAINIAEGITTISDNAFFNCEKVRSVTIPNTVTSIGRSFVFCSSLTSIDIPASVTSIHYRTFEFCGKLESINVNKNNKYFTSVDGVLYNKNKTKLVRYPESKRDESLVIPSTVKVINKDAFYSCDYIKNVTIPNSVTTMEYNAFFHCDELVNVKMGNFVVTMDSFSCCNKLKSLYIPKTCKKIDTPFAYSNSNITGITVHKDNKYFSSSKGVLYNKDKTILYKYTSGSKNSSFEIPNTVKEVDTSAFSNSKNLQSIKIPNTVETLGNCAFEGCSKLKSVRVPNKVTWLSRTFLDCYNLESISLPSSLYEFESRDIKGCDNLKEIVFRGRKSQWNAMEGIDKLEKPKNCTVRFELKENQFTVTKELSNIGISNKSNIVTKGKSFSAKLTPYKGYVLTEVTVKMNGRDAKAPFNNKSCNIKISKVNGDITIFAKSKKSQTISVKKSFTKKKGCKPFYLKAKAKTKLTYSSSNKKVATVNSKGKVTVKRVGKTTITIKAISSSTYVSDTKRIAVTVKKK
;
A
#
# COMPACT_ATOMS: atom_id res chain seq x y z
N MET A 1 23.79 -44.67 -41.77
CA MET A 1 22.62 -43.84 -41.36
C MET A 1 21.33 -44.60 -41.17
N LYS A 2 21.09 -45.73 -41.83
CA LYS A 2 19.85 -46.55 -41.68
C LYS A 2 19.78 -47.40 -40.37
N ILE A 3 20.94 -47.85 -39.86
CA ILE A 3 21.00 -48.72 -38.66
C ILE A 3 20.67 -47.99 -37.36
N LYS A 4 21.03 -46.70 -37.23
CA LYS A 4 20.66 -45.89 -36.02
C LYS A 4 19.16 -45.54 -35.90
N ARG A 5 18.43 -45.46 -37.04
CA ARG A 5 16.99 -45.25 -37.02
C ARG A 5 16.20 -46.50 -36.55
N ILE A 6 16.72 -47.68 -36.87
CA ILE A 6 16.12 -48.96 -36.46
C ILE A 6 16.32 -49.17 -34.93
N LEU A 7 17.46 -48.80 -34.37
CA LEU A 7 17.76 -48.93 -32.93
C LEU A 7 16.88 -48.01 -32.06
N CYS A 8 16.60 -46.78 -32.51
CA CYS A 8 15.68 -45.87 -31.77
C CYS A 8 14.23 -46.33 -31.81
N VAL A 9 13.78 -46.97 -32.90
CA VAL A 9 12.41 -47.53 -32.99
C VAL A 9 12.30 -48.79 -32.13
N ILE A 10 13.33 -49.61 -32.02
CA ILE A 10 13.35 -50.81 -31.18
C ILE A 10 13.41 -50.45 -29.69
N LEU A 11 14.15 -49.39 -29.29
CA LEU A 11 14.18 -48.91 -27.89
C LEU A 11 12.85 -48.29 -27.45
N ALA A 12 12.11 -47.62 -28.38
CA ALA A 12 10.76 -47.11 -28.11
C ALA A 12 9.73 -48.27 -27.98
N MET A 13 9.95 -49.41 -28.70
CA MET A 13 9.11 -50.58 -28.57
C MET A 13 9.38 -51.41 -27.30
N THR A 14 10.62 -51.43 -26.78
CA THR A 14 10.93 -52.21 -25.56
C THR A 14 10.36 -51.61 -24.29
N VAL A 15 10.08 -50.33 -24.22
CA VAL A 15 9.37 -49.68 -23.08
C VAL A 15 7.86 -49.94 -23.14
N LEU A 16 7.32 -50.38 -24.30
CA LEU A 16 5.88 -50.70 -24.52
C LEU A 16 5.53 -52.16 -24.22
N LEU A 17 6.49 -53.04 -23.91
CA LEU A 17 6.27 -54.48 -23.78
C LEU A 17 5.96 -55.00 -22.35
N CYS A 18 5.78 -54.11 -21.38
CA CYS A 18 5.25 -54.51 -20.08
C CYS A 18 3.76 -54.13 -19.96
N GLY A 19 2.91 -54.88 -20.61
CA GLY A 19 1.46 -54.92 -20.35
C GLY A 19 0.55 -54.38 -21.44
N GLY A 20 0.01 -55.31 -22.28
CA GLY A 20 -1.25 -55.10 -23.03
C GLY A 20 -1.11 -54.81 -24.54
N VAL A 21 -1.80 -55.63 -25.29
CA VAL A 21 -2.08 -55.66 -26.74
C VAL A 21 -1.81 -54.36 -27.50
N VAL A 22 -0.89 -54.40 -28.47
CA VAL A 22 -0.60 -53.31 -29.42
C VAL A 22 -1.69 -53.23 -30.45
N THR A 23 -2.63 -52.32 -30.32
CA THR A 23 -3.45 -51.82 -31.42
C THR A 23 -2.71 -50.66 -32.09
N SER A 24 -2.74 -50.62 -33.43
CA SER A 24 -2.04 -49.65 -34.28
C SER A 24 -2.15 -48.20 -33.78
N VAL A 25 -1.03 -47.61 -33.37
CA VAL A 25 -0.93 -46.21 -32.97
C VAL A 25 -0.76 -45.36 -34.23
N SER A 26 -1.75 -44.57 -34.58
CA SER A 26 -1.57 -43.46 -35.52
C SER A 26 -0.67 -42.40 -34.84
N ALA A 27 0.59 -42.38 -35.23
CA ALA A 27 1.59 -41.49 -34.60
C ALA A 27 1.76 -40.21 -35.42
N ASP A 28 1.18 -39.11 -34.92
CA ASP A 28 1.66 -37.76 -35.27
C ASP A 28 2.95 -37.47 -34.51
N THR A 29 4.10 -37.86 -35.05
CA THR A 29 5.40 -37.60 -34.46
C THR A 29 6.04 -36.36 -35.09
N THR A 30 6.02 -35.25 -34.40
CA THR A 30 6.74 -34.03 -34.80
C THR A 30 7.83 -33.67 -33.79
N THR A 31 8.95 -33.15 -34.29
CA THR A 31 10.07 -32.72 -33.46
C THR A 31 9.76 -31.31 -32.90
N ILE A 32 9.91 -31.08 -31.61
CA ILE A 32 9.54 -29.82 -30.94
C ILE A 32 10.66 -28.77 -30.98
N SER A 33 11.92 -29.17 -31.03
CA SER A 33 13.03 -28.27 -30.76
C SER A 33 13.69 -27.73 -32.04
N ALA A 34 13.88 -26.42 -32.10
CA ALA A 34 14.68 -25.72 -33.11
C ALA A 34 16.19 -25.67 -32.78
N ASN A 35 16.65 -26.25 -31.66
CA ASN A 35 18.03 -26.21 -31.24
C ASN A 35 18.75 -27.50 -31.67
N THR A 36 19.94 -27.37 -32.27
CA THR A 36 20.70 -28.47 -32.87
C THR A 36 21.09 -29.58 -31.88
N THR A 37 21.00 -29.33 -30.56
CA THR A 37 21.38 -30.28 -29.50
C THR A 37 20.20 -30.98 -28.85
N SER A 38 18.96 -30.48 -28.96
CA SER A 38 17.76 -31.05 -28.35
C SER A 38 16.92 -31.79 -29.40
N LYS A 39 16.62 -33.08 -29.14
CA LYS A 39 15.75 -33.93 -29.97
C LYS A 39 14.55 -34.36 -29.15
N VAL A 40 13.67 -33.43 -28.83
CA VAL A 40 12.45 -33.70 -28.10
C VAL A 40 11.33 -34.00 -29.08
N MET A 41 10.63 -35.11 -28.86
CA MET A 41 9.51 -35.62 -29.66
C MET A 41 8.30 -35.83 -28.75
N TRP A 42 7.14 -35.92 -29.36
CA TRP A 42 5.91 -36.15 -28.64
C TRP A 42 4.96 -37.10 -29.41
N ASN A 43 4.06 -37.73 -28.66
CA ASN A 43 2.96 -38.52 -29.22
C ASN A 43 1.74 -38.44 -28.31
N TYR A 44 0.56 -38.30 -28.86
CA TYR A 44 -0.71 -38.36 -28.12
C TYR A 44 -1.47 -39.64 -28.44
N ASN A 45 -1.73 -40.46 -27.43
CA ASN A 45 -2.54 -41.65 -27.52
C ASN A 45 -4.01 -41.30 -27.22
N LYS A 46 -4.87 -41.32 -28.24
CA LYS A 46 -6.29 -40.97 -28.13
C LYS A 46 -7.08 -41.90 -27.23
N ASN A 47 -6.75 -43.20 -27.20
CA ASN A 47 -7.48 -44.19 -26.40
C ASN A 47 -7.21 -44.02 -24.90
N SER A 48 -5.95 -43.87 -24.50
CA SER A 48 -5.57 -43.65 -23.12
C SER A 48 -5.59 -42.14 -22.72
N LYS A 49 -5.81 -41.25 -23.68
CA LYS A 49 -5.75 -39.79 -23.50
C LYS A 49 -4.43 -39.33 -22.85
N THR A 50 -3.33 -40.01 -23.19
CA THR A 50 -2.01 -39.79 -22.62
C THR A 50 -1.11 -39.09 -23.62
N LEU A 51 -0.50 -37.99 -23.19
CA LEU A 51 0.56 -37.30 -23.90
C LEU A 51 1.91 -37.87 -23.47
N TYR A 52 2.69 -38.35 -24.40
CA TYR A 52 4.07 -38.81 -24.19
C TYR A 52 5.06 -37.78 -24.74
N ILE A 53 6.02 -37.39 -23.93
CA ILE A 53 7.16 -36.54 -24.32
C ILE A 53 8.42 -37.36 -24.16
N TYR A 54 9.21 -37.49 -25.21
CA TYR A 54 10.39 -38.35 -25.20
C TYR A 54 11.53 -37.78 -26.07
N GLY A 55 12.71 -38.40 -25.99
CA GLY A 55 13.93 -37.93 -26.67
C GLY A 55 14.96 -37.40 -25.69
N THR A 56 15.72 -36.38 -26.06
CA THR A 56 16.82 -35.87 -25.23
C THR A 56 16.88 -34.34 -25.26
N GLY A 57 17.21 -33.76 -24.09
CA GLY A 57 17.49 -32.35 -23.94
C GLY A 57 16.34 -31.50 -23.42
N ASP A 58 16.40 -30.23 -23.68
CA ASP A 58 15.46 -29.18 -23.26
C ASP A 58 14.26 -29.14 -24.21
N MET A 59 13.04 -28.97 -23.69
CA MET A 59 11.84 -28.77 -24.52
C MET A 59 11.90 -27.46 -25.35
N GLY A 60 12.81 -26.53 -25.04
CA GLY A 60 12.95 -25.26 -25.75
C GLY A 60 11.83 -24.27 -25.46
N SER A 61 11.83 -23.13 -26.15
CA SER A 61 10.76 -22.15 -26.04
C SER A 61 9.54 -22.61 -26.84
N LEU A 62 8.38 -22.61 -26.19
CA LEU A 62 7.09 -22.97 -26.78
C LEU A 62 6.23 -21.73 -27.10
N GLN A 63 6.87 -20.58 -27.30
CA GLN A 63 6.23 -19.33 -27.75
C GLN A 63 6.61 -19.06 -29.22
N ASP A 64 5.65 -18.59 -30.01
CA ASP A 64 5.92 -18.05 -31.34
C ASP A 64 6.46 -16.61 -31.29
N SER A 65 6.83 -16.05 -32.45
CA SER A 65 7.32 -14.67 -32.61
C SER A 65 6.35 -13.59 -32.12
N ASN A 66 5.06 -13.93 -31.90
CA ASN A 66 4.01 -13.05 -31.40
C ASN A 66 3.71 -13.27 -29.92
N ASN A 67 4.58 -13.95 -29.15
CA ASN A 67 4.36 -14.36 -27.76
C ASN A 67 3.09 -15.22 -27.53
N LYS A 68 2.55 -15.86 -28.56
CA LYS A 68 1.47 -16.84 -28.43
C LYS A 68 2.06 -18.20 -28.07
N TYR A 69 1.38 -18.88 -27.15
CA TYR A 69 1.72 -20.26 -26.78
C TYR A 69 1.50 -21.20 -27.97
N ASN A 70 2.56 -21.81 -28.47
CA ASN A 70 2.54 -22.67 -29.65
C ASN A 70 3.17 -24.04 -29.36
N TYR A 71 2.60 -24.77 -28.40
CA TYR A 71 2.98 -26.15 -28.17
C TYR A 71 2.27 -27.10 -29.15
N PRO A 72 2.99 -28.09 -29.70
CA PRO A 72 2.48 -28.92 -30.81
C PRO A 72 1.23 -29.73 -30.46
N TRP A 73 1.01 -30.09 -29.20
CA TRP A 73 -0.15 -30.85 -28.71
C TRP A 73 -1.34 -29.97 -28.29
N LYS A 74 -1.31 -28.69 -28.59
CA LYS A 74 -2.36 -27.72 -28.23
C LYS A 74 -3.77 -28.16 -28.63
N GLN A 75 -3.91 -28.81 -29.78
CA GLN A 75 -5.19 -29.33 -30.29
C GLN A 75 -5.77 -30.42 -29.39
N TYR A 76 -4.97 -31.11 -28.57
CA TYR A 76 -5.41 -32.20 -27.68
C TYR A 76 -5.51 -31.76 -26.21
N ARG A 77 -5.21 -30.52 -25.88
CA ARG A 77 -5.12 -30.03 -24.49
C ARG A 77 -6.37 -30.32 -23.66
N ASP A 78 -7.55 -30.18 -24.28
CA ASP A 78 -8.85 -30.38 -23.63
C ASP A 78 -9.23 -31.87 -23.47
N GLU A 79 -8.40 -32.77 -24.00
CA GLU A 79 -8.59 -34.23 -23.94
C GLU A 79 -7.56 -34.92 -23.05
N ILE A 80 -6.32 -34.35 -22.93
CA ILE A 80 -5.21 -34.98 -22.21
C ILE A 80 -5.58 -35.20 -20.75
N THR A 81 -5.49 -36.45 -20.29
CA THR A 81 -5.75 -36.82 -18.88
C THR A 81 -4.48 -37.24 -18.13
N ALA A 82 -3.45 -37.65 -18.87
CA ALA A 82 -2.15 -38.02 -18.31
C ALA A 82 -1.00 -37.49 -19.17
N ILE A 83 0.12 -37.12 -18.51
CA ILE A 83 1.36 -36.70 -19.16
C ILE A 83 2.47 -37.62 -18.70
N ASN A 84 3.18 -38.21 -19.66
CA ASN A 84 4.34 -39.07 -19.40
C ASN A 84 5.58 -38.47 -20.07
N ILE A 85 6.53 -37.99 -19.24
CA ILE A 85 7.80 -37.45 -19.70
C ILE A 85 8.86 -38.51 -19.49
N ALA A 86 9.53 -38.92 -20.60
CA ALA A 86 10.52 -40.00 -20.57
C ALA A 86 11.91 -39.50 -20.14
N GLU A 87 12.74 -40.45 -19.69
CA GLU A 87 14.15 -40.22 -19.43
C GLU A 87 14.87 -39.60 -20.65
N GLY A 88 15.79 -38.69 -20.41
CA GLY A 88 16.49 -37.90 -21.43
C GLY A 88 16.00 -36.46 -21.55
N ILE A 89 14.78 -36.17 -21.13
CA ILE A 89 14.26 -34.77 -21.04
C ILE A 89 14.87 -34.10 -19.83
N THR A 90 15.46 -32.89 -20.02
CA THR A 90 16.17 -32.16 -18.95
C THR A 90 15.42 -30.97 -18.40
N THR A 91 14.52 -30.37 -19.17
CA THR A 91 13.76 -29.18 -18.78
C THR A 91 12.30 -29.31 -19.22
N ILE A 92 11.37 -28.96 -18.35
CA ILE A 92 9.96 -28.76 -18.69
C ILE A 92 9.77 -27.24 -18.87
N SER A 93 9.49 -26.85 -20.10
CA SER A 93 9.46 -25.43 -20.48
C SER A 93 8.25 -24.69 -19.97
N ASP A 94 8.30 -23.36 -19.96
CA ASP A 94 7.17 -22.51 -19.64
C ASP A 94 5.99 -22.82 -20.55
N ASN A 95 4.80 -22.90 -19.94
CA ASN A 95 3.52 -23.14 -20.59
C ASN A 95 3.40 -24.47 -21.36
N ALA A 96 4.32 -25.42 -21.18
CA ALA A 96 4.29 -26.70 -21.88
C ALA A 96 2.92 -27.41 -21.77
N PHE A 97 2.27 -27.34 -20.62
CA PHE A 97 0.98 -27.96 -20.35
C PHE A 97 -0.06 -26.93 -19.86
N PHE A 98 0.09 -25.69 -20.31
CA PHE A 98 -0.84 -24.61 -19.98
C PHE A 98 -2.27 -24.96 -20.39
N ASN A 99 -3.22 -24.82 -19.45
CA ASN A 99 -4.64 -25.06 -19.65
C ASN A 99 -4.98 -26.52 -20.06
N CYS A 100 -4.16 -27.50 -19.63
CA CYS A 100 -4.52 -28.92 -19.74
C CYS A 100 -5.43 -29.30 -18.57
N GLU A 101 -6.67 -28.82 -18.59
CA GLU A 101 -7.61 -28.86 -17.45
C GLU A 101 -7.97 -30.27 -16.98
N LYS A 102 -7.92 -31.29 -17.88
CA LYS A 102 -8.29 -32.68 -17.56
C LYS A 102 -7.12 -33.53 -17.07
N VAL A 103 -5.90 -33.00 -17.05
CA VAL A 103 -4.72 -33.73 -16.57
C VAL A 103 -4.87 -34.05 -15.08
N ARG A 104 -4.75 -35.35 -14.76
CA ARG A 104 -4.84 -35.90 -13.40
C ARG A 104 -3.52 -36.45 -12.88
N SER A 105 -2.62 -36.85 -13.78
CA SER A 105 -1.33 -37.44 -13.45
C SER A 105 -0.23 -36.94 -14.37
N VAL A 106 0.96 -36.73 -13.79
CA VAL A 106 2.16 -36.35 -14.51
C VAL A 106 3.31 -37.20 -14.01
N THR A 107 4.03 -37.86 -14.91
CA THR A 107 5.28 -38.57 -14.61
C THR A 107 6.45 -37.71 -15.05
N ILE A 108 7.34 -37.39 -14.11
CA ILE A 108 8.54 -36.58 -14.35
C ILE A 108 9.77 -37.45 -14.08
N PRO A 109 10.68 -37.65 -15.04
CA PRO A 109 11.86 -38.52 -14.89
C PRO A 109 12.98 -37.86 -14.09
N ASN A 110 13.95 -38.68 -13.64
CA ASN A 110 15.13 -38.17 -12.90
C ASN A 110 16.16 -37.44 -13.77
N THR A 111 15.95 -37.27 -15.06
CA THR A 111 16.77 -36.41 -15.93
C THR A 111 16.31 -34.95 -15.92
N VAL A 112 15.08 -34.66 -15.47
CA VAL A 112 14.57 -33.29 -15.40
C VAL A 112 15.21 -32.53 -14.23
N THR A 113 15.83 -31.39 -14.56
CA THR A 113 16.48 -30.52 -13.58
C THR A 113 15.75 -29.22 -13.34
N SER A 114 14.89 -28.77 -14.29
CA SER A 114 14.16 -27.51 -14.21
C SER A 114 12.71 -27.67 -14.66
N ILE A 115 11.80 -27.06 -13.91
CA ILE A 115 10.37 -27.00 -14.21
C ILE A 115 9.98 -25.53 -14.29
N GLY A 116 9.61 -25.10 -15.50
CA GLY A 116 9.13 -23.75 -15.78
C GLY A 116 7.70 -23.50 -15.27
N ARG A 117 7.05 -22.46 -15.75
CA ARG A 117 5.63 -22.14 -15.52
C ARG A 117 4.72 -23.10 -16.31
N SER A 118 4.85 -24.41 -16.08
CA SER A 118 4.41 -25.45 -17.01
C SER A 118 2.98 -25.91 -16.82
N PHE A 119 2.46 -25.99 -15.59
CA PHE A 119 1.18 -26.63 -15.25
C PHE A 119 0.07 -25.64 -14.88
N VAL A 120 0.18 -24.40 -15.33
CA VAL A 120 -0.85 -23.38 -15.06
C VAL A 120 -2.19 -23.80 -15.67
N PHE A 121 -3.28 -23.71 -14.89
CA PHE A 121 -4.63 -24.20 -15.24
C PHE A 121 -4.74 -25.70 -15.46
N CYS A 122 -3.89 -26.52 -14.84
CA CYS A 122 -4.11 -27.97 -14.76
C CYS A 122 -5.10 -28.28 -13.63
N SER A 123 -6.35 -27.86 -13.80
CA SER A 123 -7.37 -27.79 -12.73
C SER A 123 -7.84 -29.15 -12.19
N SER A 124 -7.54 -30.28 -12.88
CA SER A 124 -7.83 -31.64 -12.41
C SER A 124 -6.64 -32.35 -11.77
N LEU A 125 -5.45 -31.75 -11.74
CA LEU A 125 -4.25 -32.34 -11.14
C LEU A 125 -4.40 -32.37 -9.62
N THR A 126 -4.35 -33.56 -9.00
CA THR A 126 -4.52 -33.72 -7.54
C THR A 126 -3.21 -33.81 -6.79
N SER A 127 -2.19 -34.37 -7.44
CA SER A 127 -0.85 -34.46 -6.85
C SER A 127 0.24 -34.46 -7.93
N ILE A 128 1.46 -34.11 -7.54
CA ILE A 128 2.63 -34.19 -8.41
C ILE A 128 3.86 -34.62 -7.62
N ASP A 129 4.66 -35.51 -8.22
CA ASP A 129 5.90 -36.00 -7.65
C ASP A 129 7.10 -35.30 -8.28
N ILE A 130 7.91 -34.64 -7.47
CA ILE A 130 9.12 -33.92 -7.88
C ILE A 130 10.33 -34.81 -7.69
N PRO A 131 11.07 -35.20 -8.75
CA PRO A 131 12.20 -36.12 -8.66
C PRO A 131 13.42 -35.52 -7.96
N ALA A 132 14.37 -36.39 -7.66
CA ALA A 132 15.61 -36.02 -6.96
C ALA A 132 16.51 -35.03 -7.74
N SER A 133 16.42 -35.05 -9.06
CA SER A 133 17.20 -34.24 -10.00
C SER A 133 16.80 -32.77 -10.08
N VAL A 134 15.54 -32.42 -9.73
CA VAL A 134 15.00 -31.07 -9.89
C VAL A 134 15.70 -30.08 -8.96
N THR A 135 16.30 -29.06 -9.58
CA THR A 135 17.03 -27.99 -8.89
C THR A 135 16.30 -26.65 -8.91
N SER A 136 15.35 -26.48 -9.88
CA SER A 136 14.60 -25.24 -10.07
C SER A 136 13.13 -25.52 -10.37
N ILE A 137 12.24 -24.78 -9.70
CA ILE A 137 10.78 -24.78 -9.96
C ILE A 137 10.34 -23.32 -9.99
N HIS A 138 9.67 -22.93 -11.09
CA HIS A 138 9.15 -21.56 -11.20
C HIS A 138 8.02 -21.34 -10.20
N TYR A 139 7.92 -20.16 -9.57
CA TYR A 139 6.95 -19.89 -8.48
C TYR A 139 5.48 -20.00 -8.93
N ARG A 140 5.19 -19.85 -10.23
CA ARG A 140 3.85 -20.01 -10.83
C ARG A 140 3.61 -21.36 -11.51
N THR A 141 4.48 -22.34 -11.29
CA THR A 141 4.36 -23.66 -11.95
C THR A 141 2.97 -24.29 -11.77
N PHE A 142 2.39 -24.14 -10.59
CA PHE A 142 1.11 -24.77 -10.19
C PHE A 142 0.00 -23.71 -9.95
N GLU A 143 0.02 -22.61 -10.65
CA GLU A 143 -1.01 -21.57 -10.55
C GLU A 143 -2.31 -22.06 -11.18
N PHE A 144 -3.45 -21.86 -10.51
CA PHE A 144 -4.78 -22.35 -10.94
C PHE A 144 -4.90 -23.87 -11.09
N CYS A 145 -4.17 -24.62 -10.27
CA CYS A 145 -4.36 -26.06 -10.13
C CYS A 145 -5.39 -26.35 -9.03
N GLY A 146 -6.64 -25.97 -9.26
CA GLY A 146 -7.71 -25.92 -8.25
C GLY A 146 -8.07 -27.25 -7.57
N LYS A 147 -7.50 -28.41 -7.97
CA LYS A 147 -7.63 -29.70 -7.27
C LYS A 147 -6.31 -30.20 -6.69
N LEU A 148 -5.24 -29.41 -6.74
CA LEU A 148 -3.94 -29.85 -6.22
C LEU A 148 -3.97 -29.90 -4.68
N GLU A 149 -3.82 -31.11 -4.14
CA GLU A 149 -3.83 -31.39 -2.70
C GLU A 149 -2.42 -31.61 -2.15
N SER A 150 -1.48 -32.09 -2.99
CA SER A 150 -0.10 -32.37 -2.54
C SER A 150 0.95 -32.17 -3.64
N ILE A 151 2.11 -31.66 -3.22
CA ILE A 151 3.34 -31.62 -4.00
C ILE A 151 4.35 -32.47 -3.23
N ASN A 152 4.69 -33.64 -3.77
CA ASN A 152 5.59 -34.59 -3.12
C ASN A 152 7.00 -34.41 -3.67
N VAL A 153 8.00 -34.42 -2.80
CA VAL A 153 9.40 -34.30 -3.21
C VAL A 153 10.16 -35.55 -2.83
N ASN A 154 10.88 -36.10 -3.79
CA ASN A 154 11.74 -37.25 -3.56
C ASN A 154 12.73 -36.96 -2.41
N LYS A 155 12.86 -37.87 -1.44
CA LYS A 155 13.72 -37.72 -0.25
C LYS A 155 15.19 -37.38 -0.55
N ASN A 156 15.67 -37.82 -1.71
CA ASN A 156 17.03 -37.60 -2.18
C ASN A 156 17.21 -36.24 -2.90
N ASN A 157 16.15 -35.46 -3.11
CA ASN A 157 16.28 -34.14 -3.70
C ASN A 157 17.11 -33.24 -2.76
N LYS A 158 18.11 -32.54 -3.34
CA LYS A 158 19.06 -31.69 -2.59
C LYS A 158 18.61 -30.24 -2.43
N TYR A 159 17.59 -29.80 -3.17
CA TYR A 159 17.15 -28.40 -3.27
C TYR A 159 15.78 -28.15 -2.63
N PHE A 160 14.89 -29.15 -2.70
CA PHE A 160 13.53 -29.06 -2.22
C PHE A 160 13.20 -30.20 -1.25
N THR A 161 12.16 -30.00 -0.49
CA THR A 161 11.51 -31.01 0.35
C THR A 161 10.03 -30.70 0.46
N SER A 162 9.23 -31.71 0.77
CA SER A 162 7.83 -31.49 1.12
C SER A 162 7.54 -31.98 2.54
N VAL A 163 6.59 -31.32 3.19
CA VAL A 163 6.02 -31.72 4.47
C VAL A 163 4.53 -31.64 4.33
N ASP A 164 3.85 -32.76 4.53
CA ASP A 164 2.38 -32.87 4.35
C ASP A 164 1.88 -32.30 3.01
N GLY A 165 2.63 -32.57 1.94
CA GLY A 165 2.30 -32.09 0.59
C GLY A 165 2.64 -30.61 0.33
N VAL A 166 3.10 -29.85 1.30
CA VAL A 166 3.53 -28.45 1.13
C VAL A 166 4.98 -28.40 0.67
N LEU A 167 5.27 -27.62 -0.37
CA LEU A 167 6.62 -27.49 -0.95
C LEU A 167 7.46 -26.46 -0.22
N TYR A 168 8.66 -26.85 0.18
CA TYR A 168 9.69 -26.00 0.79
C TYR A 168 11.03 -26.14 0.06
N ASN A 169 11.92 -25.16 0.26
CA ASN A 169 13.34 -25.41 -0.01
C ASN A 169 13.89 -26.47 0.95
N LYS A 170 15.03 -27.09 0.63
CA LYS A 170 15.59 -28.23 1.38
C LYS A 170 15.69 -28.01 2.89
N ASN A 171 16.15 -26.83 3.28
CA ASN A 171 16.37 -26.49 4.69
C ASN A 171 15.10 -25.97 5.40
N LYS A 172 13.93 -25.98 4.73
CA LYS A 172 12.65 -25.48 5.23
C LYS A 172 12.69 -24.01 5.70
N THR A 173 13.62 -23.23 5.14
CA THR A 173 13.71 -21.79 5.44
C THR A 173 12.86 -20.94 4.51
N LYS A 174 12.40 -21.50 3.38
CA LYS A 174 11.49 -20.87 2.43
C LYS A 174 10.29 -21.78 2.15
N LEU A 175 9.08 -21.30 2.42
CA LEU A 175 7.83 -21.93 1.96
C LEU A 175 7.63 -21.51 0.50
N VAL A 176 7.71 -22.49 -0.41
CA VAL A 176 7.69 -22.24 -1.86
C VAL A 176 6.28 -22.24 -2.41
N ARG A 177 5.48 -23.26 -2.09
CA ARG A 177 4.09 -23.38 -2.54
C ARG A 177 3.26 -24.21 -1.58
N TYR A 178 2.08 -23.72 -1.23
CA TYR A 178 1.00 -24.44 -0.58
C TYR A 178 0.00 -24.87 -1.65
N PRO A 179 -0.44 -26.14 -1.69
CA PRO A 179 -1.39 -26.62 -2.71
C PRO A 179 -2.77 -25.97 -2.57
N GLU A 180 -3.38 -25.59 -3.69
CA GLU A 180 -4.63 -24.80 -3.71
C GLU A 180 -5.81 -25.52 -3.06
N SER A 181 -5.89 -26.86 -3.23
CA SER A 181 -7.00 -27.68 -2.73
C SER A 181 -6.68 -28.47 -1.46
N LYS A 182 -5.55 -28.17 -0.82
CA LYS A 182 -5.23 -28.78 0.46
C LYS A 182 -6.23 -28.34 1.54
N ARG A 183 -6.91 -29.31 2.17
CA ARG A 183 -8.10 -29.07 3.00
C ARG A 183 -7.81 -28.74 4.47
N ASP A 184 -6.66 -28.19 4.78
CA ASP A 184 -6.35 -27.74 6.13
C ASP A 184 -7.11 -26.43 6.43
N GLU A 185 -8.02 -26.44 7.40
CA GLU A 185 -8.68 -25.20 7.85
C GLU A 185 -7.75 -24.28 8.63
N SER A 186 -6.68 -24.85 9.21
CA SER A 186 -5.73 -24.08 10.04
C SER A 186 -4.30 -24.54 9.80
N LEU A 187 -3.42 -23.58 9.54
CA LEU A 187 -1.99 -23.81 9.33
C LEU A 187 -1.15 -23.03 10.34
N VAL A 188 -0.23 -23.73 10.97
CA VAL A 188 0.89 -23.11 11.69
C VAL A 188 2.15 -23.27 10.83
N ILE A 189 2.64 -22.16 10.26
CA ILE A 189 3.87 -22.18 9.48
C ILE A 189 5.05 -22.55 10.38
N PRO A 190 5.91 -23.51 9.97
CA PRO A 190 7.04 -23.95 10.80
C PRO A 190 7.98 -22.80 11.20
N SER A 191 8.49 -22.86 12.43
CA SER A 191 9.41 -21.85 12.97
C SER A 191 10.78 -21.79 12.29
N THR A 192 11.09 -22.73 11.41
CA THR A 192 12.27 -22.71 10.54
C THR A 192 12.12 -21.76 9.36
N VAL A 193 10.86 -21.45 8.94
CA VAL A 193 10.58 -20.60 7.78
C VAL A 193 10.97 -19.16 8.06
N LYS A 194 11.76 -18.59 7.15
CA LYS A 194 12.19 -17.18 7.13
C LYS A 194 11.53 -16.39 6.00
N VAL A 195 11.17 -17.07 4.90
CA VAL A 195 10.59 -16.45 3.71
C VAL A 195 9.33 -17.22 3.30
N ILE A 196 8.23 -16.49 3.11
CA ILE A 196 7.04 -16.95 2.39
C ILE A 196 7.15 -16.43 0.97
N ASN A 197 7.21 -17.36 0.01
CA ASN A 197 7.46 -17.04 -1.39
C ASN A 197 6.32 -16.23 -2.02
N LYS A 198 6.63 -15.60 -3.14
CA LYS A 198 5.64 -14.98 -4.02
C LYS A 198 4.58 -16.02 -4.43
N ASP A 199 3.31 -15.60 -4.40
CA ASP A 199 2.15 -16.43 -4.73
C ASP A 199 2.07 -17.78 -3.97
N ALA A 200 2.74 -17.92 -2.80
CA ALA A 200 2.88 -19.20 -2.09
C ALA A 200 1.54 -19.84 -1.68
N PHE A 201 0.53 -19.04 -1.33
CA PHE A 201 -0.84 -19.46 -0.98
C PHE A 201 -1.87 -18.93 -1.97
N TYR A 202 -1.47 -18.62 -3.20
CA TYR A 202 -2.38 -18.10 -4.21
C TYR A 202 -3.59 -19.05 -4.41
N SER A 203 -4.83 -18.53 -4.27
CA SER A 203 -6.10 -19.26 -4.40
C SER A 203 -6.26 -20.47 -3.47
N CYS A 204 -5.72 -20.41 -2.25
CA CYS A 204 -5.90 -21.46 -1.25
C CYS A 204 -7.24 -21.29 -0.52
N ASP A 205 -8.32 -21.83 -1.09
CA ASP A 205 -9.71 -21.56 -0.68
C ASP A 205 -10.20 -22.36 0.54
N TYR A 206 -9.42 -23.32 1.07
CA TYR A 206 -9.83 -24.07 2.25
C TYR A 206 -9.27 -23.51 3.57
N ILE A 207 -8.20 -22.72 3.47
CA ILE A 207 -7.49 -22.24 4.65
C ILE A 207 -8.23 -21.06 5.32
N LYS A 208 -8.65 -21.25 6.57
CA LYS A 208 -9.39 -20.24 7.35
C LYS A 208 -8.49 -19.50 8.34
N ASN A 209 -7.49 -20.17 8.89
CA ASN A 209 -6.63 -19.61 9.94
C ASN A 209 -5.15 -19.88 9.63
N VAL A 210 -4.34 -18.85 9.66
CA VAL A 210 -2.89 -18.98 9.47
C VAL A 210 -2.15 -18.35 10.65
N THR A 211 -1.22 -19.10 11.24
CA THR A 211 -0.25 -18.56 12.20
C THR A 211 1.12 -18.45 11.55
N ILE A 212 1.62 -17.24 11.41
CA ILE A 212 2.93 -16.92 10.85
C ILE A 212 3.89 -16.66 12.01
N PRO A 213 4.97 -17.43 12.17
CA PRO A 213 5.88 -17.32 13.31
C PRO A 213 6.79 -16.09 13.22
N ASN A 214 7.41 -15.75 14.35
CA ASN A 214 8.39 -14.66 14.45
C ASN A 214 9.68 -14.87 13.61
N SER A 215 9.94 -16.09 13.18
CA SER A 215 11.08 -16.43 12.33
C SER A 215 10.96 -15.93 10.90
N VAL A 216 9.71 -15.72 10.42
CA VAL A 216 9.48 -15.16 9.08
C VAL A 216 9.94 -13.70 9.08
N THR A 217 10.87 -13.38 8.18
CA THR A 217 11.41 -12.03 8.00
C THR A 217 10.91 -11.37 6.72
N THR A 218 10.44 -12.19 5.78
CA THR A 218 9.99 -11.71 4.46
C THR A 218 8.74 -12.48 4.03
N MET A 219 7.72 -11.75 3.63
CA MET A 219 6.57 -12.26 2.91
C MET A 219 6.57 -11.55 1.56
N GLU A 220 6.72 -12.33 0.47
CA GLU A 220 6.83 -11.79 -0.87
C GLU A 220 5.44 -11.44 -1.43
N TYR A 221 5.39 -10.70 -2.53
CA TYR A 221 4.18 -10.19 -3.19
C TYR A 221 3.12 -11.29 -3.43
N ASN A 222 1.83 -10.98 -3.24
CA ASN A 222 0.70 -11.88 -3.45
C ASN A 222 0.71 -13.19 -2.63
N ALA A 223 1.48 -13.27 -1.54
CA ALA A 223 1.64 -14.53 -0.81
C ALA A 223 0.31 -15.23 -0.46
N PHE A 224 -0.75 -14.49 -0.11
CA PHE A 224 -2.10 -14.99 0.20
C PHE A 224 -3.17 -14.36 -0.72
N PHE A 225 -2.84 -14.08 -1.97
CA PHE A 225 -3.79 -13.51 -2.92
C PHE A 225 -4.92 -14.50 -3.25
N HIS A 226 -6.19 -14.05 -3.26
CA HIS A 226 -7.37 -14.89 -3.48
C HIS A 226 -7.53 -16.07 -2.50
N CYS A 227 -7.14 -15.93 -1.23
CA CYS A 227 -7.51 -16.87 -0.18
C CYS A 227 -8.91 -16.52 0.35
N ASP A 228 -9.96 -16.87 -0.39
CA ASP A 228 -11.32 -16.37 -0.16
C ASP A 228 -11.93 -16.86 1.17
N GLU A 229 -11.51 -18.02 1.69
CA GLU A 229 -11.95 -18.54 2.98
C GLU A 229 -11.12 -18.06 4.18
N LEU A 230 -10.02 -17.32 3.95
CA LEU A 230 -9.13 -16.86 5.02
C LEU A 230 -9.84 -15.84 5.94
N VAL A 231 -10.00 -16.19 7.21
CA VAL A 231 -10.70 -15.38 8.23
C VAL A 231 -9.73 -14.70 9.17
N ASN A 232 -8.70 -15.44 9.63
CA ASN A 232 -7.77 -14.96 10.65
C ASN A 232 -6.32 -15.19 10.25
N VAL A 233 -5.50 -14.16 10.41
CA VAL A 233 -4.04 -14.25 10.28
C VAL A 233 -3.39 -13.77 11.56
N LYS A 234 -2.76 -14.71 12.29
CA LYS A 234 -1.92 -14.37 13.43
C LYS A 234 -0.49 -14.13 12.92
N MET A 235 -0.10 -12.87 12.89
CA MET A 235 1.22 -12.47 12.37
C MET A 235 2.28 -12.43 13.46
N GLY A 236 3.47 -12.94 13.12
CA GLY A 236 4.70 -12.73 13.88
C GLY A 236 5.29 -11.31 13.70
N ASN A 237 6.45 -11.08 14.29
CA ASN A 237 7.15 -9.79 14.22
C ASN A 237 8.06 -9.71 12.98
N PHE A 238 7.53 -9.44 11.80
CA PHE A 238 8.31 -9.37 10.55
C PHE A 238 7.92 -8.17 9.67
N VAL A 239 8.72 -7.91 8.63
CA VAL A 239 8.41 -6.90 7.62
C VAL A 239 7.35 -7.45 6.68
N VAL A 240 6.21 -6.77 6.59
CA VAL A 240 5.09 -7.15 5.71
C VAL A 240 5.12 -6.29 4.47
N THR A 241 5.08 -6.92 3.29
CA THR A 241 4.58 -6.31 2.07
C THR A 241 3.10 -6.67 1.97
N MET A 242 2.21 -5.69 2.01
CA MET A 242 0.79 -5.91 2.33
C MET A 242 -0.11 -6.27 1.15
N ASP A 243 0.37 -6.27 -0.08
CA ASP A 243 -0.37 -6.84 -1.24
C ASP A 243 -0.66 -8.34 -1.07
N SER A 244 -0.01 -8.91 -0.05
CA SER A 244 -0.09 -10.33 0.24
C SER A 244 -1.48 -10.84 0.60
N PHE A 245 -2.42 -9.98 1.00
CA PHE A 245 -3.78 -10.38 1.42
C PHE A 245 -4.88 -9.80 0.52
N SER A 246 -4.56 -9.38 -0.69
CA SER A 246 -5.57 -8.89 -1.63
C SER A 246 -6.55 -10.00 -2.02
N CYS A 247 -7.83 -9.65 -2.20
CA CYS A 247 -8.91 -10.57 -2.51
C CYS A 247 -9.20 -11.67 -1.46
N CYS A 248 -8.76 -11.49 -0.20
CA CYS A 248 -9.16 -12.36 0.91
C CYS A 248 -10.53 -11.92 1.46
N ASN A 249 -11.61 -12.32 0.79
CA ASN A 249 -12.94 -11.74 1.00
C ASN A 249 -13.56 -12.04 2.38
N LYS A 250 -13.10 -13.07 3.10
CA LYS A 250 -13.57 -13.39 4.46
C LYS A 250 -12.65 -12.85 5.57
N LEU A 251 -11.52 -12.22 5.24
CA LEU A 251 -10.59 -11.69 6.22
C LEU A 251 -11.25 -10.55 7.03
N LYS A 252 -11.42 -10.75 8.34
CA LYS A 252 -12.14 -9.82 9.22
C LYS A 252 -11.22 -8.81 9.91
N SER A 253 -10.01 -9.21 10.22
CA SER A 253 -9.08 -8.35 10.95
C SER A 253 -7.65 -8.59 10.52
N LEU A 254 -6.84 -7.53 10.65
CA LEU A 254 -5.43 -7.58 10.39
C LEU A 254 -4.64 -6.93 11.53
N TYR A 255 -3.63 -7.62 12.01
CA TYR A 255 -2.69 -7.10 13.01
C TYR A 255 -1.37 -6.74 12.35
N ILE A 256 -0.90 -5.49 12.54
CA ILE A 256 0.38 -5.01 12.03
C ILE A 256 1.39 -5.01 13.16
N PRO A 257 2.45 -5.83 13.09
CA PRO A 257 3.39 -6.03 14.17
C PRO A 257 4.33 -4.83 14.37
N LYS A 258 5.02 -4.82 15.54
CA LYS A 258 5.97 -3.77 15.95
C LYS A 258 7.06 -3.50 14.90
N THR A 259 7.52 -4.53 14.22
CA THR A 259 8.66 -4.51 13.28
C THR A 259 8.29 -4.19 11.84
N CYS A 260 7.00 -4.13 11.50
CA CYS A 260 6.54 -3.76 10.16
C CYS A 260 6.99 -2.31 9.82
N LYS A 261 7.81 -2.18 8.79
CA LYS A 261 8.42 -0.90 8.36
C LYS A 261 7.80 -0.34 7.08
N LYS A 262 7.25 -1.22 6.23
CA LYS A 262 6.73 -0.88 4.91
C LYS A 262 5.43 -1.64 4.66
N ILE A 263 4.50 -0.96 4.06
CA ILE A 263 3.24 -1.49 3.58
C ILE A 263 3.13 -0.96 2.16
N ASP A 264 3.34 -1.82 1.16
CA ASP A 264 3.15 -1.46 -0.24
C ASP A 264 1.66 -1.62 -0.56
N THR A 265 1.06 -0.67 -1.26
CA THR A 265 -0.36 -0.61 -1.68
C THR A 265 -1.28 -1.56 -0.88
N PRO A 266 -1.58 -1.24 0.37
CA PRO A 266 -2.30 -2.15 1.23
C PRO A 266 -3.71 -2.34 0.68
N PHE A 267 -4.06 -3.58 0.30
CA PHE A 267 -5.43 -3.93 -0.09
C PHE A 267 -5.92 -3.33 -1.42
N ALA A 268 -5.06 -3.23 -2.43
CA ALA A 268 -5.39 -2.64 -3.73
C ALA A 268 -6.63 -3.27 -4.41
N TYR A 269 -6.95 -4.52 -4.11
CA TYR A 269 -8.09 -5.22 -4.69
C TYR A 269 -8.97 -5.85 -3.60
N SER A 270 -10.18 -5.37 -3.51
CA SER A 270 -11.38 -5.84 -2.78
C SER A 270 -11.21 -6.84 -1.63
N ASN A 271 -10.83 -6.36 -0.44
CA ASN A 271 -11.13 -7.06 0.81
C ASN A 271 -12.37 -6.41 1.45
N SER A 272 -13.55 -6.80 1.00
CA SER A 272 -14.81 -6.12 1.33
C SER A 272 -15.29 -6.32 2.78
N ASN A 273 -14.64 -7.19 3.56
CA ASN A 273 -15.12 -7.60 4.89
C ASN A 273 -14.18 -7.28 6.06
N ILE A 274 -13.06 -6.59 5.84
CA ILE A 274 -12.18 -6.17 6.95
C ILE A 274 -12.93 -5.17 7.83
N THR A 275 -13.13 -5.53 9.09
CA THR A 275 -13.80 -4.70 10.12
C THR A 275 -12.82 -4.03 11.07
N GLY A 276 -11.56 -4.47 11.11
CA GLY A 276 -10.56 -3.91 12.02
C GLY A 276 -9.12 -4.09 11.55
N ILE A 277 -8.33 -3.01 11.65
CA ILE A 277 -6.88 -3.05 11.50
C ILE A 277 -6.28 -2.55 12.82
N THR A 278 -5.44 -3.37 13.44
CA THR A 278 -4.77 -3.05 14.70
C THR A 278 -3.27 -2.98 14.48
N VAL A 279 -2.64 -1.90 14.92
CA VAL A 279 -1.19 -1.72 14.86
C VAL A 279 -0.61 -1.87 16.26
N HIS A 280 0.50 -2.61 16.40
CA HIS A 280 1.22 -2.73 17.66
C HIS A 280 1.59 -1.33 18.20
N LYS A 281 1.35 -1.07 19.49
CA LYS A 281 1.57 0.25 20.13
C LYS A 281 2.97 0.84 19.92
N ASP A 282 3.99 -0.02 19.90
CA ASP A 282 5.40 0.35 19.73
C ASP A 282 5.85 0.36 18.25
N ASN A 283 4.95 0.19 17.28
CA ASN A 283 5.32 0.35 15.88
C ASN A 283 5.74 1.81 15.64
N LYS A 284 6.89 2.00 14.97
CA LYS A 284 7.49 3.32 14.73
C LYS A 284 6.99 4.01 13.45
N TYR A 285 6.35 3.26 12.55
CA TYR A 285 6.01 3.70 11.20
C TYR A 285 4.51 3.87 10.98
N PHE A 286 3.71 3.05 11.65
CA PHE A 286 2.26 3.00 11.49
C PHE A 286 1.51 3.21 12.79
N SER A 287 0.25 3.59 12.65
CA SER A 287 -0.71 3.67 13.75
C SER A 287 -2.10 3.27 13.26
N SER A 288 -2.96 2.81 14.16
CA SER A 288 -4.37 2.60 13.85
C SER A 288 -5.26 3.35 14.82
N SER A 289 -6.43 3.74 14.34
CA SER A 289 -7.46 4.39 15.16
C SER A 289 -8.82 4.00 14.62
N LYS A 290 -9.71 3.48 15.49
CA LYS A 290 -11.05 3.00 15.10
C LYS A 290 -11.03 2.03 13.89
N GLY A 291 -10.03 1.15 13.86
CA GLY A 291 -9.85 0.18 12.77
C GLY A 291 -9.22 0.72 11.48
N VAL A 292 -8.97 2.01 11.37
CA VAL A 292 -8.35 2.66 10.20
C VAL A 292 -6.84 2.69 10.33
N LEU A 293 -6.14 2.40 9.26
CA LEU A 293 -4.67 2.40 9.17
C LEU A 293 -4.12 3.74 8.71
N TYR A 294 -3.12 4.23 9.41
CA TYR A 294 -2.39 5.46 9.11
C TYR A 294 -0.88 5.26 9.20
N ASN A 295 -0.10 6.17 8.62
CA ASN A 295 1.28 6.34 9.03
C ASN A 295 1.36 6.84 10.49
N LYS A 296 2.56 6.83 11.08
CA LYS A 296 2.74 7.15 12.52
C LYS A 296 2.19 8.52 12.90
N ASP A 297 2.42 9.52 12.06
CA ASP A 297 2.03 10.92 12.31
C ASP A 297 0.60 11.23 11.85
N LYS A 298 -0.12 10.24 11.34
CA LYS A 298 -1.49 10.34 10.78
C LYS A 298 -1.63 11.40 9.69
N THR A 299 -0.59 11.58 8.88
CA THR A 299 -0.63 12.44 7.70
C THR A 299 -1.05 11.69 6.44
N ILE A 300 -0.93 10.35 6.43
CA ILE A 300 -1.38 9.46 5.35
C ILE A 300 -2.41 8.49 5.92
N LEU A 301 -3.58 8.39 5.27
CA LEU A 301 -4.58 7.36 5.54
C LEU A 301 -4.42 6.25 4.51
N TYR A 302 -3.91 5.10 4.95
CA TYR A 302 -3.66 3.96 4.06
C TYR A 302 -4.91 3.13 3.78
N LYS A 303 -5.71 2.81 4.81
CA LYS A 303 -6.89 1.98 4.63
C LYS A 303 -7.96 2.23 5.68
N TYR A 304 -9.17 2.48 5.21
CA TYR A 304 -10.42 2.40 5.97
C TYR A 304 -10.94 0.96 5.91
N THR A 305 -11.52 0.48 7.00
CA THR A 305 -12.07 -0.87 7.07
C THR A 305 -13.37 -0.98 6.27
N SER A 306 -13.28 -1.59 5.09
CA SER A 306 -14.41 -1.72 4.13
C SER A 306 -15.63 -2.48 4.70
N GLY A 307 -15.40 -3.43 5.62
CA GLY A 307 -16.45 -4.15 6.37
C GLY A 307 -17.05 -3.37 7.53
N SER A 308 -16.63 -2.12 7.78
CA SER A 308 -17.21 -1.28 8.84
C SER A 308 -18.71 -1.11 8.65
N LYS A 309 -19.47 -1.19 9.76
CA LYS A 309 -20.90 -0.92 9.77
C LYS A 309 -21.25 0.57 9.85
N ASN A 310 -20.25 1.45 10.01
CA ASN A 310 -20.46 2.89 10.11
C ASN A 310 -20.94 3.46 8.79
N SER A 311 -22.03 4.22 8.84
CA SER A 311 -22.58 4.92 7.68
C SER A 311 -21.88 6.26 7.41
N SER A 312 -21.08 6.77 8.34
CA SER A 312 -20.36 8.03 8.19
C SER A 312 -18.92 7.94 8.71
N PHE A 313 -18.03 8.72 8.10
CA PHE A 313 -16.65 8.85 8.57
C PHE A 313 -16.13 10.28 8.38
N GLU A 314 -15.39 10.78 9.37
CA GLU A 314 -14.67 12.04 9.29
C GLU A 314 -13.16 11.77 9.28
N ILE A 315 -12.49 12.14 8.16
CA ILE A 315 -11.05 12.04 8.04
C ILE A 315 -10.39 13.06 8.98
N PRO A 316 -9.42 12.66 9.82
CA PRO A 316 -8.73 13.58 10.73
C PRO A 316 -8.06 14.75 10.00
N ASN A 317 -8.10 15.94 10.60
CA ASN A 317 -7.46 17.16 10.05
C ASN A 317 -5.91 17.08 9.95
N THR A 318 -5.28 16.02 10.47
CA THR A 318 -3.84 15.76 10.29
C THR A 318 -3.54 15.14 8.93
N VAL A 319 -4.53 14.49 8.30
CA VAL A 319 -4.36 13.76 7.05
C VAL A 319 -4.17 14.75 5.90
N LYS A 320 -3.14 14.50 5.10
CA LYS A 320 -2.81 15.21 3.86
C LYS A 320 -3.02 14.36 2.64
N GLU A 321 -2.92 13.05 2.80
CA GLU A 321 -3.00 12.07 1.73
C GLU A 321 -3.96 10.95 2.11
N VAL A 322 -4.88 10.64 1.21
CA VAL A 322 -5.70 9.42 1.20
C VAL A 322 -5.10 8.52 0.13
N ASP A 323 -4.63 7.36 0.52
CA ASP A 323 -3.87 6.46 -0.34
C ASP A 323 -4.77 5.74 -1.38
N THR A 324 -4.13 5.09 -2.35
CA THR A 324 -4.79 4.27 -3.38
C THR A 324 -5.73 3.24 -2.73
N SER A 325 -6.96 3.14 -3.25
CA SER A 325 -8.01 2.22 -2.77
C SER A 325 -8.31 2.30 -1.27
N ALA A 326 -8.00 3.43 -0.61
CA ALA A 326 -8.11 3.56 0.84
C ALA A 326 -9.53 3.30 1.39
N PHE A 327 -10.58 3.71 0.68
CA PHE A 327 -11.99 3.45 1.01
C PHE A 327 -12.66 2.48 0.03
N SER A 328 -11.92 1.87 -0.89
CA SER A 328 -12.49 0.97 -1.90
C SER A 328 -13.37 -0.10 -1.26
N ASN A 329 -14.54 -0.33 -1.86
CA ASN A 329 -15.57 -1.28 -1.41
C ASN A 329 -16.13 -1.03 0.02
N SER A 330 -16.09 0.21 0.50
CA SER A 330 -16.73 0.59 1.77
C SER A 330 -18.25 0.71 1.59
N LYS A 331 -18.90 -0.44 1.38
CA LYS A 331 -20.31 -0.56 0.96
C LYS A 331 -21.35 0.03 1.95
N ASN A 332 -20.97 0.28 3.20
CA ASN A 332 -21.87 0.87 4.19
C ASN A 332 -21.70 2.38 4.35
N LEU A 333 -20.64 2.97 3.78
CA LEU A 333 -20.34 4.39 3.91
C LEU A 333 -21.32 5.21 3.07
N GLN A 334 -22.18 6.00 3.73
CA GLN A 334 -23.16 6.88 3.10
C GLN A 334 -22.68 8.33 3.02
N SER A 335 -21.84 8.74 3.96
CA SER A 335 -21.29 10.10 4.00
C SER A 335 -19.85 10.11 4.46
N ILE A 336 -19.05 11.01 3.89
CA ILE A 336 -17.67 11.22 4.28
C ILE A 336 -17.37 12.71 4.35
N LYS A 337 -16.64 13.11 5.42
CA LYS A 337 -16.09 14.45 5.55
C LYS A 337 -14.60 14.41 5.32
N ILE A 338 -14.16 15.01 4.21
CA ILE A 338 -12.75 15.11 3.82
C ILE A 338 -12.27 16.53 4.18
N PRO A 339 -11.29 16.69 5.07
CA PRO A 339 -10.82 18.02 5.48
C PRO A 339 -10.00 18.69 4.38
N ASN A 340 -9.95 20.03 4.40
CA ASN A 340 -9.14 20.80 3.43
C ASN A 340 -7.62 20.64 3.58
N THR A 341 -7.18 19.88 4.58
CA THR A 341 -5.77 19.48 4.72
C THR A 341 -5.35 18.39 3.74
N VAL A 342 -6.33 17.65 3.18
CA VAL A 342 -6.06 16.62 2.18
C VAL A 342 -5.69 17.27 0.85
N GLU A 343 -4.54 16.88 0.35
CA GLU A 343 -3.90 17.37 -0.88
C GLU A 343 -3.97 16.33 -2.00
N THR A 344 -4.04 15.04 -1.62
CA THR A 344 -4.07 13.92 -2.57
C THR A 344 -5.18 12.93 -2.22
N LEU A 345 -5.96 12.54 -3.22
CA LEU A 345 -6.83 11.37 -3.24
C LEU A 345 -6.23 10.36 -4.21
N GLY A 346 -5.80 9.21 -3.70
CA GLY A 346 -5.16 8.16 -4.49
C GLY A 346 -6.09 7.53 -5.54
N ASN A 347 -5.52 6.79 -6.46
CA ASN A 347 -6.27 6.06 -7.48
C ASN A 347 -7.32 5.14 -6.83
N CYS A 348 -8.53 5.09 -7.36
CA CYS A 348 -9.62 4.26 -6.84
C CYS A 348 -9.96 4.50 -5.35
N ALA A 349 -9.64 5.67 -4.80
CA ALA A 349 -9.74 5.92 -3.35
C ALA A 349 -11.12 5.59 -2.77
N PHE A 350 -12.21 5.84 -3.50
CA PHE A 350 -13.59 5.55 -3.12
C PHE A 350 -14.31 4.57 -4.07
N GLU A 351 -13.57 3.84 -4.89
CA GLU A 351 -14.13 2.84 -5.81
C GLU A 351 -15.07 1.88 -5.08
N GLY A 352 -16.26 1.61 -5.65
CA GLY A 352 -17.23 0.67 -5.09
C GLY A 352 -17.86 1.09 -3.76
N CYS A 353 -17.77 2.37 -3.36
CA CYS A 353 -18.52 2.92 -2.23
C CYS A 353 -20.01 3.05 -2.60
N SER A 354 -20.67 1.91 -2.77
CA SER A 354 -22.00 1.82 -3.41
C SER A 354 -23.14 2.55 -2.70
N LYS A 355 -22.99 2.90 -1.41
CA LYS A 355 -24.00 3.68 -0.64
C LYS A 355 -23.62 5.15 -0.43
N LEU A 356 -22.46 5.60 -0.92
CA LEU A 356 -22.03 6.99 -0.79
C LEU A 356 -22.98 7.91 -1.56
N LYS A 357 -23.59 8.88 -0.87
CA LYS A 357 -24.60 9.77 -1.46
C LYS A 357 -24.03 11.08 -1.98
N SER A 358 -23.07 11.63 -1.28
CA SER A 358 -22.45 12.89 -1.68
C SER A 358 -21.01 12.96 -1.22
N VAL A 359 -20.19 13.70 -1.97
CA VAL A 359 -18.80 13.95 -1.61
C VAL A 359 -18.40 15.38 -1.97
N ARG A 360 -17.61 16.00 -1.08
CA ARG A 360 -16.96 17.27 -1.34
C ARG A 360 -15.45 17.03 -1.42
N VAL A 361 -14.89 17.14 -2.62
CA VAL A 361 -13.44 17.03 -2.85
C VAL A 361 -12.74 18.27 -2.28
N PRO A 362 -11.64 18.13 -1.50
CA PRO A 362 -10.93 19.26 -0.90
C PRO A 362 -10.34 20.25 -1.92
N ASN A 363 -10.14 21.50 -1.48
CA ASN A 363 -9.65 22.57 -2.36
C ASN A 363 -8.19 22.44 -2.82
N LYS A 364 -7.41 21.53 -2.23
CA LYS A 364 -6.00 21.30 -2.59
C LYS A 364 -5.82 20.14 -3.57
N VAL A 365 -6.85 19.34 -3.77
CA VAL A 365 -6.82 18.24 -4.74
C VAL A 365 -6.79 18.82 -6.14
N THR A 366 -5.83 18.36 -6.94
CA THR A 366 -5.59 18.89 -8.30
C THR A 366 -5.88 17.89 -9.40
N TRP A 367 -6.01 16.59 -9.06
CA TRP A 367 -6.35 15.53 -10.01
C TRP A 367 -7.12 14.41 -9.31
N LEU A 368 -7.86 13.63 -10.08
CA LEU A 368 -8.57 12.43 -9.68
C LEU A 368 -8.18 11.30 -10.63
N SER A 369 -8.33 10.05 -10.20
CA SER A 369 -8.11 8.88 -11.07
C SER A 369 -8.99 7.73 -10.60
N ARG A 370 -10.04 7.44 -11.37
CA ARG A 370 -11.06 6.42 -11.04
C ARG A 370 -11.60 6.55 -9.61
N THR A 371 -11.55 7.77 -9.07
CA THR A 371 -11.69 8.01 -7.63
C THR A 371 -13.05 7.58 -7.11
N PHE A 372 -14.12 7.75 -7.89
CA PHE A 372 -15.51 7.41 -7.55
C PHE A 372 -16.11 6.34 -8.46
N LEU A 373 -15.27 5.53 -9.12
CA LEU A 373 -15.70 4.40 -9.94
C LEU A 373 -16.68 3.52 -9.15
N ASP A 374 -17.82 3.14 -9.78
CA ASP A 374 -18.87 2.28 -9.21
C ASP A 374 -19.49 2.77 -7.88
N CYS A 375 -19.55 4.09 -7.69
CA CYS A 375 -20.31 4.71 -6.60
C CYS A 375 -21.80 4.85 -7.01
N TYR A 376 -22.51 3.75 -7.15
CA TYR A 376 -23.87 3.67 -7.74
C TYR A 376 -24.89 4.63 -7.14
N ASN A 377 -24.82 4.93 -5.84
CA ASN A 377 -25.78 5.84 -5.15
C ASN A 377 -25.26 7.27 -4.97
N LEU A 378 -24.16 7.64 -5.62
CA LEU A 378 -23.64 9.00 -5.55
C LEU A 378 -24.58 9.95 -6.29
N GLU A 379 -25.26 10.84 -5.55
CA GLU A 379 -26.22 11.79 -6.07
C GLU A 379 -25.60 13.15 -6.41
N SER A 380 -24.57 13.54 -5.65
CA SER A 380 -23.88 14.82 -5.89
C SER A 380 -22.39 14.74 -5.60
N ILE A 381 -21.61 15.45 -6.42
CA ILE A 381 -20.17 15.62 -6.22
C ILE A 381 -19.80 17.11 -6.28
N SER A 382 -19.06 17.60 -5.29
CA SER A 382 -18.56 18.97 -5.27
C SER A 382 -17.06 19.00 -5.54
N LEU A 383 -16.67 19.53 -6.70
CA LEU A 383 -15.31 19.57 -7.22
C LEU A 383 -14.66 20.94 -7.00
N PRO A 384 -13.38 21.00 -6.63
CA PRO A 384 -12.65 22.26 -6.43
C PRO A 384 -12.21 22.87 -7.77
N SER A 385 -12.01 24.18 -7.78
CA SER A 385 -11.44 24.91 -8.93
C SER A 385 -9.93 24.66 -9.14
N SER A 386 -9.31 23.90 -8.27
CA SER A 386 -7.90 23.48 -8.38
C SER A 386 -7.68 22.28 -9.30
N LEU A 387 -8.75 21.56 -9.66
CA LEU A 387 -8.63 20.42 -10.59
C LEU A 387 -8.20 20.91 -11.98
N TYR A 388 -7.23 20.23 -12.57
CA TYR A 388 -6.80 20.43 -13.95
C TYR A 388 -7.29 19.32 -14.90
N GLU A 389 -7.75 18.20 -14.35
CA GLU A 389 -8.25 17.03 -15.09
C GLU A 389 -9.45 16.42 -14.37
N PHE A 390 -10.47 16.02 -15.15
CA PHE A 390 -11.64 15.27 -14.68
C PHE A 390 -12.24 14.48 -15.85
N GLU A 391 -12.29 13.16 -15.72
CA GLU A 391 -12.62 12.27 -16.82
C GLU A 391 -13.83 11.37 -16.50
N SER A 392 -14.42 10.80 -17.57
CA SER A 392 -15.54 9.85 -17.47
C SER A 392 -15.25 8.67 -16.54
N ARG A 393 -14.00 8.17 -16.52
CA ARG A 393 -13.58 7.05 -15.65
C ARG A 393 -13.61 7.39 -14.16
N ASP A 394 -13.60 8.69 -13.80
CA ASP A 394 -13.67 9.12 -12.39
C ASP A 394 -15.06 8.91 -11.78
N ILE A 395 -16.10 8.93 -12.62
CA ILE A 395 -17.50 8.78 -12.23
C ILE A 395 -18.23 7.65 -12.97
N LYS A 396 -17.50 6.76 -13.66
CA LYS A 396 -18.09 5.58 -14.31
C LYS A 396 -18.83 4.73 -13.28
N GLY A 397 -20.06 4.30 -13.58
CA GLY A 397 -20.93 3.58 -12.66
C GLY A 397 -21.60 4.45 -11.58
N CYS A 398 -21.48 5.78 -11.64
CA CYS A 398 -22.24 6.69 -10.77
C CYS A 398 -23.61 6.98 -11.36
N ASP A 399 -24.45 5.96 -11.54
CA ASP A 399 -25.69 6.04 -12.34
C ASP A 399 -26.75 6.97 -11.74
N ASN A 400 -26.68 7.20 -10.42
CA ASN A 400 -27.61 8.11 -9.70
C ASN A 400 -27.09 9.55 -9.58
N LEU A 401 -25.96 9.91 -10.24
CA LEU A 401 -25.39 11.25 -10.14
C LEU A 401 -26.29 12.29 -10.82
N LYS A 402 -26.84 13.21 -10.03
CA LYS A 402 -27.78 14.26 -10.45
C LYS A 402 -27.09 15.60 -10.63
N GLU A 403 -26.07 15.89 -9.82
CA GLU A 403 -25.42 17.20 -9.81
C GLU A 403 -23.91 17.10 -9.62
N ILE A 404 -23.17 17.82 -10.47
CA ILE A 404 -21.76 18.15 -10.28
C ILE A 404 -21.68 19.63 -9.93
N VAL A 405 -21.23 19.95 -8.71
CA VAL A 405 -21.03 21.33 -8.27
C VAL A 405 -19.57 21.70 -8.46
N PHE A 406 -19.25 22.46 -9.47
CA PHE A 406 -17.90 22.97 -9.65
C PHE A 406 -17.70 24.29 -8.89
N ARG A 407 -16.79 24.31 -7.93
CA ARG A 407 -16.50 25.46 -7.06
C ARG A 407 -15.58 26.48 -7.74
N GLY A 408 -15.75 26.64 -9.02
CA GLY A 408 -15.04 27.57 -9.88
C GLY A 408 -15.99 28.27 -10.87
N ARG A 409 -15.39 28.91 -11.85
CA ARG A 409 -16.10 29.58 -12.97
C ARG A 409 -16.30 28.58 -14.12
N LYS A 410 -17.28 28.83 -14.96
CA LYS A 410 -17.55 28.03 -16.18
C LYS A 410 -16.33 27.99 -17.11
N SER A 411 -15.61 29.12 -17.25
CA SER A 411 -14.37 29.18 -18.02
C SER A 411 -13.27 28.28 -17.52
N GLN A 412 -13.13 28.11 -16.18
CA GLN A 412 -12.17 27.19 -15.59
C GLN A 412 -12.57 25.74 -15.83
N TRP A 413 -13.87 25.42 -15.77
CA TRP A 413 -14.38 24.09 -16.08
C TRP A 413 -14.08 23.72 -17.54
N ASN A 414 -14.40 24.62 -18.49
CA ASN A 414 -14.18 24.36 -19.92
C ASN A 414 -12.69 24.23 -20.31
N ALA A 415 -11.78 24.76 -19.48
CA ALA A 415 -10.34 24.68 -19.70
C ALA A 415 -9.70 23.42 -19.04
N MET A 416 -10.50 22.62 -18.34
CA MET A 416 -10.01 21.40 -17.65
C MET A 416 -9.84 20.28 -18.66
N GLU A 417 -8.78 19.50 -18.53
CA GLU A 417 -8.51 18.36 -19.39
C GLU A 417 -9.59 17.27 -19.24
N GLY A 418 -10.00 16.66 -20.34
CA GLY A 418 -11.00 15.58 -20.40
C GLY A 418 -12.47 16.01 -20.35
N ILE A 419 -12.75 17.29 -20.11
CA ILE A 419 -14.14 17.80 -19.98
C ILE A 419 -14.92 17.74 -21.29
N ASP A 420 -14.29 17.94 -22.42
CA ASP A 420 -14.88 17.84 -23.76
C ASP A 420 -15.38 16.42 -24.06
N LYS A 421 -14.82 15.41 -23.43
CA LYS A 421 -15.17 13.99 -23.57
C LYS A 421 -15.87 13.42 -22.34
N LEU A 422 -16.30 14.26 -21.40
CA LEU A 422 -16.91 13.81 -20.16
C LEU A 422 -18.27 13.14 -20.40
N GLU A 423 -18.31 11.82 -20.24
CA GLU A 423 -19.55 11.05 -20.19
C GLU A 423 -20.09 11.07 -18.75
N LYS A 424 -21.27 11.65 -18.58
CA LYS A 424 -21.99 11.71 -17.31
C LYS A 424 -23.43 11.22 -17.50
N PRO A 425 -24.15 10.80 -16.43
CA PRO A 425 -25.56 10.40 -16.54
C PRO A 425 -26.41 11.48 -17.25
N LYS A 426 -27.37 11.06 -18.07
CA LYS A 426 -28.17 11.95 -18.91
C LYS A 426 -28.82 13.12 -18.15
N ASN A 427 -29.28 12.85 -16.92
CA ASN A 427 -29.96 13.84 -16.10
C ASN A 427 -29.00 14.58 -15.14
N CYS A 428 -27.71 14.40 -15.26
CA CYS A 428 -26.73 15.05 -14.42
C CYS A 428 -26.45 16.47 -14.90
N THR A 429 -26.65 17.45 -14.04
CA THR A 429 -26.39 18.87 -14.30
C THR A 429 -25.03 19.30 -13.74
N VAL A 430 -24.42 20.32 -14.34
CA VAL A 430 -23.21 20.97 -13.84
C VAL A 430 -23.55 22.37 -13.37
N ARG A 431 -23.32 22.67 -12.09
CA ARG A 431 -23.52 23.97 -11.48
C ARG A 431 -22.20 24.62 -11.09
N PHE A 432 -22.08 25.91 -11.36
CA PHE A 432 -20.88 26.70 -11.04
C PHE A 432 -21.13 27.57 -9.82
N GLU A 433 -20.22 27.54 -8.83
CA GLU A 433 -20.36 28.40 -7.63
C GLU A 433 -19.86 29.84 -7.84
N LEU A 434 -19.00 30.07 -8.83
CA LEU A 434 -18.48 31.41 -9.13
C LEU A 434 -18.98 31.94 -10.46
N LYS A 435 -19.33 33.23 -10.44
CA LYS A 435 -19.53 34.03 -11.68
C LYS A 435 -18.16 34.34 -12.30
N GLU A 436 -18.12 34.67 -13.60
CA GLU A 436 -16.87 34.94 -14.32
C GLU A 436 -16.03 36.09 -13.75
N ASN A 437 -16.64 37.01 -13.04
CA ASN A 437 -15.97 38.13 -12.37
C ASN A 437 -15.69 37.88 -10.86
N GLN A 438 -15.83 36.67 -10.37
CA GLN A 438 -15.59 36.30 -8.95
C GLN A 438 -14.37 35.43 -8.79
N PHE A 439 -13.69 35.62 -7.65
CA PHE A 439 -12.50 34.83 -7.23
C PHE A 439 -12.72 34.20 -5.86
N THR A 440 -12.06 33.08 -5.60
CA THR A 440 -12.12 32.40 -4.31
C THR A 440 -11.20 33.06 -3.28
N VAL A 441 -11.58 32.94 -1.99
CA VAL A 441 -10.72 33.26 -0.85
C VAL A 441 -10.55 32.00 0.01
N THR A 442 -9.44 31.30 -0.18
CA THR A 442 -9.07 30.12 0.60
C THR A 442 -8.34 30.53 1.86
N LYS A 443 -8.71 29.94 3.01
CA LYS A 443 -8.18 30.26 4.34
C LYS A 443 -7.66 29.01 5.00
N GLU A 444 -6.34 28.93 5.17
CA GLU A 444 -5.63 27.84 5.86
C GLU A 444 -5.10 28.33 7.19
N LEU A 445 -5.95 28.28 8.20
CA LEU A 445 -5.69 28.89 9.51
C LEU A 445 -5.54 27.83 10.59
N SER A 446 -4.45 27.87 11.35
CA SER A 446 -4.19 26.96 12.47
C SER A 446 -4.28 27.72 13.80
N ASN A 447 -5.37 27.50 14.56
CA ASN A 447 -5.71 28.17 15.82
C ASN A 447 -5.76 29.69 15.71
N ILE A 448 -6.33 30.19 14.61
CA ILE A 448 -6.45 31.62 14.28
C ILE A 448 -7.85 31.90 13.77
N GLY A 449 -8.49 32.91 14.29
CA GLY A 449 -9.71 33.49 13.74
C GLY A 449 -9.41 34.53 12.66
N ILE A 450 -10.36 34.74 11.75
CA ILE A 450 -10.29 35.78 10.72
C ILE A 450 -11.59 36.60 10.71
N SER A 451 -11.47 37.93 10.65
CA SER A 451 -12.62 38.82 10.68
C SER A 451 -13.49 38.74 9.43
N ASN A 452 -12.87 38.64 8.26
CA ASN A 452 -13.61 38.50 7.00
C ASN A 452 -13.87 37.00 6.71
N LYS A 453 -15.12 36.59 6.80
CA LYS A 453 -15.56 35.21 6.58
C LYS A 453 -15.91 34.87 5.14
N SER A 454 -16.00 35.89 4.24
CA SER A 454 -16.31 35.66 2.84
C SER A 454 -15.28 34.75 2.16
N ASN A 455 -15.75 33.76 1.42
CA ASN A 455 -14.92 32.87 0.61
C ASN A 455 -14.89 33.31 -0.87
N ILE A 456 -15.53 34.42 -1.20
CA ILE A 456 -15.63 34.96 -2.55
C ILE A 456 -15.34 36.46 -2.51
N VAL A 457 -14.68 36.96 -3.56
CA VAL A 457 -14.43 38.39 -3.80
C VAL A 457 -14.58 38.69 -5.27
N THR A 458 -15.17 39.86 -5.60
CA THR A 458 -15.36 40.29 -6.99
C THR A 458 -14.06 40.92 -7.51
N LYS A 459 -13.77 40.68 -8.81
CA LYS A 459 -12.67 41.27 -9.57
C LYS A 459 -12.63 42.81 -9.40
N GLY A 460 -11.44 43.33 -9.14
CA GLY A 460 -11.23 44.77 -8.96
C GLY A 460 -11.62 45.34 -7.59
N LYS A 461 -12.37 44.61 -6.77
CA LYS A 461 -12.70 45.03 -5.39
C LYS A 461 -11.52 44.78 -4.44
N SER A 462 -11.54 45.49 -3.30
CA SER A 462 -10.56 45.29 -2.23
C SER A 462 -10.96 44.10 -1.35
N PHE A 463 -9.97 43.46 -0.77
CA PHE A 463 -10.15 42.47 0.29
C PHE A 463 -9.37 42.86 1.52
N SER A 464 -10.02 42.86 2.69
CA SER A 464 -9.36 43.11 3.96
C SER A 464 -9.84 42.11 5.02
N ALA A 465 -8.92 41.71 5.91
CA ALA A 465 -9.21 40.83 7.02
C ALA A 465 -8.20 41.03 8.15
N LYS A 466 -8.63 40.84 9.41
CA LYS A 466 -7.77 40.80 10.60
C LYS A 466 -7.64 39.36 11.06
N LEU A 467 -6.42 38.91 11.31
CA LEU A 467 -6.09 37.61 11.92
C LEU A 467 -6.02 37.75 13.43
N THR A 468 -6.68 36.87 14.18
CA THR A 468 -6.72 36.88 15.63
C THR A 468 -6.37 35.50 16.16
N PRO A 469 -5.16 35.27 16.69
CA PRO A 469 -4.83 33.99 17.33
C PRO A 469 -5.78 33.69 18.50
N TYR A 470 -6.15 32.42 18.68
CA TYR A 470 -6.95 32.01 19.82
C TYR A 470 -6.22 32.21 21.14
N LYS A 471 -6.96 32.28 22.25
CA LYS A 471 -6.39 32.49 23.60
C LYS A 471 -5.26 31.47 23.87
N GLY A 472 -4.10 31.98 24.26
CA GLY A 472 -2.91 31.16 24.54
C GLY A 472 -2.08 30.80 23.30
N TYR A 473 -2.37 31.37 22.13
CA TYR A 473 -1.59 31.18 20.91
C TYR A 473 -0.98 32.48 20.44
N VAL A 474 0.12 32.37 19.69
CA VAL A 474 0.85 33.49 19.08
C VAL A 474 1.04 33.21 17.61
N LEU A 475 0.76 34.20 16.76
CA LEU A 475 0.96 34.10 15.31
C LEU A 475 2.44 33.96 15.00
N THR A 476 2.80 32.96 14.19
CA THR A 476 4.21 32.65 13.88
C THR A 476 4.52 32.72 12.39
N GLU A 477 3.53 32.56 11.54
CA GLU A 477 3.71 32.55 10.09
C GLU A 477 2.45 33.08 9.42
N VAL A 478 2.58 33.96 8.44
CA VAL A 478 1.48 34.43 7.58
C VAL A 478 2.01 34.58 6.17
N THR A 479 1.33 33.93 5.23
CA THR A 479 1.57 34.06 3.79
C THR A 479 0.25 34.36 3.10
N VAL A 480 0.22 35.32 2.21
CA VAL A 480 -0.95 35.64 1.38
C VAL A 480 -0.54 35.57 -0.08
N LYS A 481 -1.24 34.73 -0.84
CA LYS A 481 -1.00 34.54 -2.27
C LYS A 481 -2.19 35.00 -3.09
N MET A 482 -1.94 35.50 -4.29
CA MET A 482 -2.94 35.76 -5.31
C MET A 482 -2.54 35.04 -6.60
N ASN A 483 -3.41 34.19 -7.13
CA ASN A 483 -3.10 33.27 -8.24
C ASN A 483 -1.81 32.45 -7.98
N GLY A 484 -1.66 31.91 -6.77
CA GLY A 484 -0.51 31.07 -6.39
C GLY A 484 0.81 31.83 -6.11
N ARG A 485 0.91 33.13 -6.47
CA ARG A 485 2.11 33.98 -6.25
C ARG A 485 1.93 34.84 -5.00
N ASP A 486 3.03 35.11 -4.31
CA ASP A 486 3.01 35.96 -3.11
C ASP A 486 2.46 37.34 -3.45
N ALA A 487 1.45 37.78 -2.71
CA ALA A 487 0.87 39.11 -2.90
C ALA A 487 1.80 40.17 -2.25
N LYS A 488 2.13 41.22 -2.98
CA LYS A 488 3.00 42.28 -2.50
C LYS A 488 2.42 42.94 -1.24
N ALA A 489 3.15 42.85 -0.12
CA ALA A 489 2.89 43.50 1.19
C ALA A 489 1.44 43.45 1.73
N PRO A 490 0.72 42.33 1.64
CA PRO A 490 -0.70 42.27 2.03
C PRO A 490 -0.92 42.15 3.52
N PHE A 491 0.14 41.83 4.32
CA PHE A 491 0.05 41.59 5.75
C PHE A 491 0.86 42.58 6.58
N ASN A 492 0.20 43.20 7.56
CA ASN A 492 0.84 44.08 8.54
C ASN A 492 1.02 43.32 9.86
N ASN A 493 2.28 43.02 10.22
CA ASN A 493 2.63 42.27 11.43
C ASN A 493 2.21 42.96 12.74
N LYS A 494 2.19 44.31 12.81
CA LYS A 494 1.80 45.05 14.01
C LYS A 494 0.30 45.01 14.25
N SER A 495 -0.51 45.19 13.20
CA SER A 495 -1.97 45.21 13.29
C SER A 495 -2.62 43.86 13.05
N CYS A 496 -1.86 42.88 12.60
CA CYS A 496 -2.35 41.57 12.14
C CYS A 496 -3.42 41.66 11.00
N ASN A 497 -3.36 42.70 10.20
CA ASN A 497 -4.28 42.97 9.12
C ASN A 497 -3.71 42.54 7.77
N ILE A 498 -4.59 41.93 6.95
CA ILE A 498 -4.39 41.70 5.54
C ILE A 498 -5.16 42.76 4.78
N LYS A 499 -4.55 43.43 3.79
CA LYS A 499 -5.24 44.37 2.90
C LYS A 499 -4.73 44.21 1.47
N ILE A 500 -5.64 43.84 0.56
CA ILE A 500 -5.41 43.79 -0.89
C ILE A 500 -6.32 44.86 -1.51
N SER A 501 -5.75 45.87 -2.15
CA SER A 501 -6.50 47.04 -2.67
C SER A 501 -7.29 46.67 -3.90
N LYS A 502 -6.79 45.78 -4.77
CA LYS A 502 -7.46 45.38 -6.01
C LYS A 502 -7.22 43.87 -6.23
N VAL A 503 -8.31 43.11 -6.17
CA VAL A 503 -8.24 41.65 -6.37
C VAL A 503 -8.40 41.33 -7.86
N ASN A 504 -7.42 40.61 -8.41
CA ASN A 504 -7.39 40.18 -9.81
C ASN A 504 -7.21 38.67 -9.97
N GLY A 505 -7.38 37.91 -8.86
CA GLY A 505 -7.23 36.46 -8.86
C GLY A 505 -7.65 35.82 -7.55
N ASP A 506 -7.60 34.50 -7.52
CA ASP A 506 -7.91 33.71 -6.33
C ASP A 506 -6.92 34.00 -5.20
N ILE A 507 -7.43 34.20 -3.99
CA ILE A 507 -6.63 34.53 -2.80
C ILE A 507 -6.45 33.28 -1.94
N THR A 508 -5.23 33.00 -1.51
CA THR A 508 -4.93 32.02 -0.47
C THR A 508 -4.28 32.71 0.73
N ILE A 509 -4.88 32.56 1.89
CA ILE A 509 -4.35 33.06 3.17
C ILE A 509 -3.91 31.86 4.00
N PHE A 510 -2.63 31.76 4.20
CA PHE A 510 -2.02 30.76 5.07
C PHE A 510 -1.52 31.41 6.35
N ALA A 511 -1.92 30.90 7.52
CA ALA A 511 -1.42 31.41 8.79
C ALA A 511 -1.29 30.30 9.84
N LYS A 512 -0.14 30.26 10.50
CA LYS A 512 0.16 29.36 11.61
C LYS A 512 0.32 30.10 12.93
N SER A 513 -0.06 29.43 14.00
CA SER A 513 0.20 29.87 15.36
C SER A 513 0.78 28.74 16.21
N LYS A 514 1.51 29.10 17.26
CA LYS A 514 2.01 28.19 18.29
C LYS A 514 1.48 28.60 19.65
N LYS A 515 1.37 27.64 20.58
CA LYS A 515 1.00 27.92 21.97
C LYS A 515 2.04 28.85 22.63
N SER A 516 1.57 29.84 23.35
CA SER A 516 2.42 30.60 24.26
C SER A 516 2.85 29.71 25.43
N GLN A 517 4.01 29.97 25.96
CA GLN A 517 4.47 29.38 27.22
C GLN A 517 5.10 30.45 28.10
N THR A 518 5.16 30.16 29.39
CA THR A 518 5.79 31.05 30.37
C THR A 518 6.82 30.28 31.19
N ILE A 519 7.92 30.93 31.51
CA ILE A 519 8.93 30.37 32.41
C ILE A 519 8.52 30.71 33.84
N SER A 520 8.22 29.67 34.63
CA SER A 520 7.98 29.80 36.07
C SER A 520 9.31 29.71 36.82
N VAL A 521 9.70 30.79 37.50
CA VAL A 521 10.91 30.85 38.32
C VAL A 521 10.79 32.00 39.32
N LYS A 522 11.47 31.92 40.46
CA LYS A 522 11.56 33.01 41.44
C LYS A 522 12.18 34.26 40.80
N LYS A 523 11.63 35.47 41.09
CA LYS A 523 12.02 36.73 40.44
C LYS A 523 13.50 37.13 40.69
N SER A 524 14.04 36.79 41.87
CA SER A 524 15.42 37.13 42.25
C SER A 524 15.97 36.16 43.30
N PHE A 525 17.28 36.13 43.42
CA PHE A 525 18.03 35.37 44.43
C PHE A 525 19.08 36.26 45.08
N THR A 526 19.03 36.33 46.41
CA THR A 526 20.11 36.97 47.19
C THR A 526 20.88 35.89 47.95
N LYS A 527 22.21 35.88 47.83
CA LYS A 527 23.08 34.85 48.41
C LYS A 527 24.32 35.51 49.02
N LYS A 528 24.93 34.89 50.03
CA LYS A 528 26.21 35.30 50.59
C LYS A 528 27.38 34.70 49.79
N LYS A 529 28.52 35.40 49.72
CA LYS A 529 29.77 34.86 49.14
C LYS A 529 30.15 33.56 49.88
N GLY A 530 30.53 32.51 49.15
CA GLY A 530 30.87 31.19 49.70
C GLY A 530 29.68 30.24 49.95
N CYS A 531 28.44 30.65 49.62
CA CYS A 531 27.31 29.72 49.72
C CYS A 531 27.49 28.53 48.79
N LYS A 532 26.95 27.34 49.18
CA LYS A 532 26.89 26.17 48.31
C LYS A 532 26.14 26.50 47.01
N PRO A 533 26.53 25.92 45.87
CA PRO A 533 25.78 26.07 44.62
C PRO A 533 24.30 25.72 44.80
N PHE A 534 23.41 26.48 44.15
CA PHE A 534 21.95 26.30 44.24
C PHE A 534 21.29 26.22 42.88
N TYR A 535 20.09 25.63 42.82
CA TYR A 535 19.32 25.50 41.59
C TYR A 535 18.25 26.59 41.49
N LEU A 536 18.04 27.11 40.27
CA LEU A 536 17.00 28.11 40.00
C LEU A 536 15.58 27.50 40.03
N LYS A 537 15.46 26.18 39.89
CA LYS A 537 14.16 25.43 39.83
C LYS A 537 13.18 26.04 38.81
N ALA A 538 13.71 26.55 37.69
CA ALA A 538 12.90 27.07 36.60
C ALA A 538 12.12 25.95 35.90
N LYS A 539 10.86 26.20 35.50
CA LYS A 539 10.00 25.27 34.79
C LYS A 539 9.42 25.93 33.55
N ALA A 540 9.35 25.21 32.44
CA ALA A 540 8.64 25.58 31.20
C ALA A 540 8.14 24.34 30.50
N LYS A 541 7.41 24.51 29.40
CA LYS A 541 6.89 23.40 28.58
C LYS A 541 7.92 22.80 27.61
N THR A 542 9.03 23.53 27.38
CA THR A 542 10.12 23.12 26.51
C THR A 542 11.46 23.17 27.23
N LYS A 543 12.53 22.68 26.59
CA LYS A 543 13.88 22.67 27.11
C LYS A 543 14.34 24.10 27.47
N LEU A 544 14.95 24.24 28.64
CA LEU A 544 15.50 25.49 29.14
C LEU A 544 17.00 25.60 28.84
N THR A 545 17.43 26.82 28.50
CA THR A 545 18.83 27.19 28.40
C THR A 545 19.09 28.37 29.35
N TYR A 546 20.33 28.50 29.83
CA TYR A 546 20.70 29.46 30.84
C TYR A 546 21.97 30.20 30.46
N SER A 547 22.02 31.49 30.74
CA SER A 547 23.24 32.31 30.60
C SER A 547 23.34 33.33 31.70
N SER A 548 24.57 33.71 32.09
CA SER A 548 24.84 34.75 33.07
C SER A 548 25.45 35.95 32.38
N SER A 549 24.95 37.16 32.69
CA SER A 549 25.47 38.43 32.18
C SER A 549 26.83 38.77 32.76
N ASN A 550 27.15 38.25 33.96
CA ASN A 550 28.46 38.48 34.60
C ASN A 550 28.96 37.17 35.25
N LYS A 551 29.75 36.43 34.50
CA LYS A 551 30.33 35.14 34.92
C LYS A 551 31.38 35.30 36.05
N LYS A 552 31.90 36.52 36.28
CA LYS A 552 32.80 36.82 37.40
C LYS A 552 32.06 36.87 38.74
N VAL A 553 30.76 37.21 38.75
CA VAL A 553 29.90 37.23 39.94
C VAL A 553 29.27 35.86 40.19
N ALA A 554 28.63 35.27 39.18
CA ALA A 554 28.09 33.91 39.26
C ALA A 554 27.99 33.26 37.88
N THR A 555 28.19 31.94 37.84
CA THR A 555 27.98 31.11 36.65
C THR A 555 26.71 30.27 36.80
N VAL A 556 26.13 29.85 35.68
CA VAL A 556 25.01 28.92 35.64
C VAL A 556 25.30 27.84 34.61
N ASN A 557 24.98 26.58 34.93
CA ASN A 557 25.12 25.45 34.00
C ASN A 557 23.81 25.15 33.27
N SER A 558 23.85 24.19 32.35
CA SER A 558 22.69 23.75 31.53
C SER A 558 21.53 23.18 32.35
N LYS A 559 21.75 22.72 33.59
CA LYS A 559 20.73 22.23 34.53
C LYS A 559 20.19 23.36 35.45
N GLY A 560 20.59 24.63 35.24
CA GLY A 560 20.15 25.75 36.06
C GLY A 560 20.81 25.81 37.45
N LYS A 561 21.93 25.10 37.68
CA LYS A 561 22.74 25.18 38.90
C LYS A 561 23.63 26.41 38.84
N VAL A 562 23.45 27.31 39.81
CA VAL A 562 24.20 28.58 39.94
C VAL A 562 25.31 28.38 40.94
N THR A 563 26.54 28.79 40.54
CA THR A 563 27.72 28.81 41.38
C THR A 563 28.15 30.26 41.57
N VAL A 564 28.15 30.72 42.84
CA VAL A 564 28.57 32.06 43.23
C VAL A 564 30.10 32.17 43.29
N LYS A 565 30.67 33.23 42.71
CA LYS A 565 32.13 33.43 42.65
C LYS A 565 32.59 34.63 43.47
N ARG A 566 31.94 35.79 43.31
CA ARG A 566 32.31 37.00 44.06
C ARG A 566 31.10 37.88 44.35
N VAL A 567 31.29 38.85 45.26
CA VAL A 567 30.28 39.85 45.58
C VAL A 567 29.93 40.69 44.36
N GLY A 568 28.64 41.02 44.18
CA GLY A 568 28.16 41.85 43.10
C GLY A 568 26.76 41.40 42.63
N LYS A 569 26.31 41.95 41.51
CA LYS A 569 25.02 41.63 40.88
C LYS A 569 25.26 41.03 39.50
N THR A 570 24.45 40.05 39.13
CA THR A 570 24.39 39.48 37.76
C THR A 570 22.96 39.15 37.40
N THR A 571 22.66 39.16 36.11
CA THR A 571 21.38 38.73 35.58
C THR A 571 21.56 37.36 34.95
N ILE A 572 20.74 36.39 35.39
CA ILE A 572 20.64 35.12 34.71
C ILE A 572 19.49 35.21 33.71
N THR A 573 19.78 35.01 32.43
CA THR A 573 18.80 34.89 31.38
C THR A 573 18.45 33.41 31.21
N ILE A 574 17.16 33.09 31.31
CA ILE A 574 16.59 31.76 31.12
C ILE A 574 15.76 31.82 29.86
N LYS A 575 16.02 30.93 28.90
CA LYS A 575 15.28 30.86 27.65
C LYS A 575 14.67 29.49 27.50
N ALA A 576 13.34 29.42 27.35
CA ALA A 576 12.62 28.25 26.87
C ALA A 576 12.68 28.24 25.33
N ILE A 577 13.22 27.18 24.74
CA ILE A 577 13.39 27.10 23.28
C ILE A 577 12.06 26.89 22.57
N SER A 578 11.95 27.36 21.32
CA SER A 578 10.79 27.06 20.47
C SER A 578 10.73 25.56 20.14
N SER A 579 9.53 25.03 19.98
CA SER A 579 9.26 23.68 19.47
C SER A 579 8.23 23.71 18.35
N SER A 580 7.82 22.55 17.85
CA SER A 580 6.68 22.47 16.92
C SER A 580 5.39 23.03 17.52
N THR A 581 5.19 22.91 18.83
CA THR A 581 3.95 23.27 19.55
C THR A 581 4.01 24.64 20.24
N TYR A 582 5.17 25.04 20.77
CA TYR A 582 5.31 26.21 21.62
C TYR A 582 6.26 27.24 21.02
N VAL A 583 5.95 28.56 21.19
CA VAL A 583 6.90 29.65 20.92
C VAL A 583 7.98 29.71 22.00
N SER A 584 9.11 30.34 21.70
CA SER A 584 10.15 30.62 22.72
C SER A 584 9.64 31.61 23.76
N ASP A 585 10.14 31.52 25.02
CA ASP A 585 9.96 32.51 26.07
C ASP A 585 11.33 32.84 26.70
N THR A 586 11.49 34.04 27.23
CA THR A 586 12.74 34.47 27.86
C THR A 586 12.43 35.20 29.16
N LYS A 587 13.03 34.74 30.24
CA LYS A 587 12.93 35.39 31.56
C LYS A 587 14.30 35.77 32.08
N ARG A 588 14.42 36.99 32.61
CA ARG A 588 15.62 37.48 33.25
C ARG A 588 15.38 37.57 34.76
N ILE A 589 16.33 37.07 35.53
CA ILE A 589 16.27 37.08 37.00
C ILE A 589 17.56 37.68 37.57
N ALA A 590 17.43 38.45 38.63
CA ALA A 590 18.57 39.03 39.30
C ALA A 590 19.18 38.05 40.34
N VAL A 591 20.49 37.93 40.34
CA VAL A 591 21.25 37.25 41.39
C VAL A 591 22.18 38.25 42.04
N THR A 592 21.93 38.55 43.32
CA THR A 592 22.73 39.47 44.13
C THR A 592 23.57 38.67 45.11
N VAL A 593 24.87 38.91 45.13
CA VAL A 593 25.82 38.28 46.06
C VAL A 593 26.31 39.33 47.02
N LYS A 594 26.02 39.17 48.32
CA LYS A 594 26.45 40.01 49.41
C LYS A 594 27.74 39.48 50.05
N LYS A 595 28.46 40.33 50.80
CA LYS A 595 29.56 39.91 51.71
C LYS A 595 29.03 38.83 52.68
N LYS A 596 29.93 38.00 53.25
CA LYS A 596 29.56 37.02 54.29
C LYS A 596 28.85 37.68 55.46
#